data_e04c2b9c9193387cda370dcf8a3c1efb
#
_entry.id   e04c2b9c9193387cda370dcf8a3c1efb
#
_cell.length_a   1.000
_cell.length_b   1.000
_cell.length_c   1.000
_cell.angle_alpha   90.00
_cell.angle_beta   90.00
_cell.angle_gamma   90.00
#
_symmetry.space_group_name_H-M   'P 1'
#
loop_
_entity.id
_entity.type
_entity.pdbx_description
1 polymer ?
#
loop_
_entity_poly.entity_id
_entity_poly.type
_entity_poly.pdbx_seq_one_letter_code
_entity_poly.pdbx_strand_id
1 'polypeptide(L)'
;MIKEFVQNGCRFMAAVKNTDNISVFKIEVEDGVDTVILDGFQSVIIGRKAEFVFPCVTTLIIGQSVLYIDIPNEMFPNVRNVISHSEIFKTADMLISNGNMSAMVDFKPRLLNTFCRTEDEVIDLSGIKKISDYAFSGCLSTNIINDEEIENTGINAFYGSAVFDSEPVDGVYMAGNMIVGISEQAKEIIIPEYATYYFANCLGAIAARDIYSKCDRVIVRNCRLYFKNTRVRSQPKEIVIDDDYEFTEAEMYNYVIQSNLESIVFTEKNKSFTTYDGILYDKDGETLIACPPRKSGTVKIKEGTKGIGHMAFWGAMISKVEIPDSVTKIGSRAFESCVFLSEVKLSESIFAILDGCFENDGMLHHITVPDNVRKIGQYAFRDSGLMTIQLGSNVESIWYAAFANTHIKELHVPASVKHLANIGAFRLTDLYLESDDIPDNTVNSIVQGVRVQDDVRKSKDALRRPYVRVHTPKRTIYVPSYAEATTLRQLNAAVNIHNEFPDGMFLYAPNNLMRHQIAIDEYQHLGSGYAKEHLKNTLPDFVKYYVNNNEEGEIIDLLKLDLIDNRDDFSEVYQNIPDKMIAAKAYLMETCKNFCAEDFSC
;
A
#
# COMPACT_ATOMS: atom_id res chain seq x y z
N MET A 1 18.17 33.38 40.41
CA MET A 1 18.03 34.80 40.83
C MET A 1 18.19 35.66 39.60
N ILE A 2 17.38 36.70 39.44
CA ILE A 2 17.56 37.66 38.34
C ILE A 2 18.48 38.78 38.86
N LYS A 3 19.47 39.15 38.10
CA LYS A 3 20.39 40.25 38.40
C LYS A 3 20.55 41.15 37.18
N GLU A 4 20.81 42.41 37.46
CA GLU A 4 21.19 43.43 36.47
C GLU A 4 22.71 43.64 36.52
N PHE A 5 23.32 43.72 35.36
CA PHE A 5 24.71 44.03 35.14
C PHE A 5 24.80 45.26 34.24
N VAL A 6 25.66 46.20 34.56
CA VAL A 6 25.88 47.42 33.75
C VAL A 6 27.33 47.42 33.31
N GLN A 7 27.54 47.51 32.01
CA GLN A 7 28.88 47.51 31.42
C GLN A 7 28.86 48.38 30.14
N ASN A 8 29.75 49.35 30.06
CA ASN A 8 29.97 50.16 28.86
C ASN A 8 28.68 50.76 28.24
N GLY A 9 27.81 51.35 29.10
CA GLY A 9 26.54 51.92 28.66
C GLY A 9 25.48 50.88 28.25
N CYS A 10 25.71 49.64 28.54
CA CYS A 10 24.73 48.55 28.29
C CYS A 10 24.23 47.97 29.60
N ARG A 11 22.93 47.66 29.68
CA ARG A 11 22.31 46.98 30.80
C ARG A 11 21.93 45.55 30.38
N PHE A 12 22.35 44.59 31.15
CA PHE A 12 22.09 43.17 30.91
C PHE A 12 21.23 42.59 32.04
N MET A 13 20.05 42.14 31.71
CA MET A 13 19.24 41.38 32.65
C MET A 13 19.53 39.89 32.51
N ALA A 14 20.00 39.26 33.59
CA ALA A 14 20.45 37.87 33.54
C ALA A 14 19.85 36.99 34.64
N ALA A 15 19.61 35.75 34.31
CA ALA A 15 19.31 34.67 35.24
C ALA A 15 20.65 34.09 35.78
N VAL A 16 20.87 34.19 37.08
CA VAL A 16 22.09 33.69 37.75
C VAL A 16 21.71 32.43 38.52
N LYS A 17 22.28 31.29 38.14
CA LYS A 17 22.17 30.02 38.89
C LYS A 17 23.29 29.88 39.89
N ASN A 18 24.54 30.17 39.48
CA ASN A 18 25.75 30.24 40.28
C ASN A 18 26.75 31.21 39.60
N THR A 19 27.94 31.38 40.13
CA THR A 19 29.00 32.25 39.59
C THR A 19 29.41 31.91 38.16
N ASP A 20 29.26 30.64 37.76
CA ASP A 20 29.70 30.11 36.48
C ASP A 20 28.53 29.81 35.52
N ASN A 21 27.34 30.22 35.88
CA ASN A 21 26.17 29.99 35.06
C ASN A 21 25.23 31.23 35.07
N ILE A 22 25.61 32.20 34.24
CA ILE A 22 24.90 33.47 34.05
C ILE A 22 24.38 33.50 32.62
N SER A 23 23.03 33.59 32.48
CA SER A 23 22.36 33.62 31.19
C SER A 23 21.61 34.95 31.02
N VAL A 24 22.07 35.77 30.08
CA VAL A 24 21.42 37.04 29.72
C VAL A 24 20.19 36.76 28.87
N PHE A 25 19.07 37.41 29.22
CA PHE A 25 17.80 37.29 28.49
C PHE A 25 17.23 38.65 28.02
N LYS A 26 17.86 39.77 28.41
CA LYS A 26 17.49 41.13 27.94
C LYS A 26 18.75 42.01 27.92
N ILE A 27 18.86 42.80 26.87
CA ILE A 27 19.89 43.83 26.70
C ILE A 27 19.19 45.16 26.43
N GLU A 28 19.65 46.19 27.11
CA GLU A 28 19.29 47.59 26.84
C GLU A 28 20.60 48.37 26.59
N VAL A 29 20.62 49.23 25.59
CA VAL A 29 21.79 50.01 25.19
C VAL A 29 21.44 51.49 25.30
N GLU A 30 22.29 52.29 25.96
CA GLU A 30 22.11 53.73 26.10
C GLU A 30 22.38 54.45 24.77
N ASP A 31 21.74 55.58 24.59
CA ASP A 31 21.91 56.38 23.37
C ASP A 31 23.40 56.80 23.15
N GLY A 32 23.87 56.58 21.92
CA GLY A 32 25.24 56.93 21.53
C GLY A 32 26.29 55.85 21.81
N VAL A 33 25.91 54.70 22.36
CA VAL A 33 26.78 53.55 22.50
C VAL A 33 26.89 52.80 21.17
N ASP A 34 28.09 52.74 20.61
CA ASP A 34 28.38 52.07 19.32
C ASP A 34 28.97 50.65 19.48
N THR A 35 29.33 50.26 20.71
CA THR A 35 29.99 48.99 20.99
C THR A 35 29.31 48.27 22.14
N VAL A 36 28.85 47.02 21.88
CA VAL A 36 28.30 46.10 22.89
C VAL A 36 29.36 45.05 23.22
N ILE A 37 29.65 44.91 24.53
CA ILE A 37 30.60 43.91 25.03
C ILE A 37 29.81 42.83 25.75
N LEU A 38 29.90 41.61 25.24
CA LEU A 38 29.31 40.42 25.84
C LEU A 38 30.41 39.64 26.56
N ASP A 39 30.68 39.99 27.84
CA ASP A 39 31.68 39.33 28.65
C ASP A 39 31.21 39.10 30.09
N GLY A 40 31.74 38.08 30.74
CA GLY A 40 31.28 37.68 32.08
C GLY A 40 29.97 36.88 32.11
N PHE A 41 29.47 36.46 30.98
CA PHE A 41 28.27 35.64 30.82
C PHE A 41 28.58 34.34 30.09
N GLN A 42 27.90 33.22 30.45
CA GLN A 42 28.04 31.96 29.70
C GLN A 42 27.09 31.89 28.50
N SER A 43 25.94 32.52 28.59
CA SER A 43 24.97 32.54 27.48
C SER A 43 24.22 33.87 27.37
N VAL A 44 23.93 34.25 26.15
CA VAL A 44 23.09 35.40 25.79
C VAL A 44 21.95 34.90 24.92
N ILE A 45 20.74 34.85 25.51
CA ILE A 45 19.57 34.28 24.86
C ILE A 45 18.42 35.29 24.94
N ILE A 46 18.24 36.08 23.90
CA ILE A 46 17.24 37.16 23.86
C ILE A 46 15.91 36.66 23.25
N GLY A 47 15.97 35.58 22.47
CA GLY A 47 14.83 35.05 21.76
C GLY A 47 14.79 35.48 20.28
N ARG A 48 13.67 35.13 19.60
CA ARG A 48 13.58 35.21 18.13
C ARG A 48 13.11 36.56 17.58
N LYS A 49 12.56 37.42 18.42
CA LYS A 49 12.10 38.78 18.03
C LYS A 49 12.74 39.80 18.95
N ALA A 50 13.29 40.85 18.35
CA ALA A 50 13.80 41.96 19.10
C ALA A 50 12.63 42.76 19.70
N GLU A 51 12.56 42.88 21.05
CA GLU A 51 11.69 43.87 21.69
C GLU A 51 12.22 45.31 21.49
N PHE A 52 13.54 45.41 21.35
CA PHE A 52 14.27 46.67 21.16
C PHE A 52 15.28 46.53 20.03
N VAL A 53 15.45 47.62 19.25
CA VAL A 53 16.42 47.70 18.16
C VAL A 53 17.42 48.81 18.49
N PHE A 54 18.70 48.53 18.35
CA PHE A 54 19.79 49.45 18.68
C PHE A 54 20.65 49.76 17.44
N PRO A 55 20.20 50.66 16.56
CA PRO A 55 20.86 50.95 15.28
C PRO A 55 22.19 51.70 15.44
N CYS A 56 22.47 52.29 16.61
CA CYS A 56 23.77 52.95 16.93
C CYS A 56 24.92 51.98 17.09
N VAL A 57 24.61 50.66 17.40
CA VAL A 57 25.64 49.67 17.62
C VAL A 57 26.23 49.18 16.30
N THR A 58 27.55 49.34 16.15
CA THR A 58 28.31 48.95 14.95
C THR A 58 29.35 47.86 15.25
N THR A 59 29.68 47.69 16.54
CA THR A 59 30.69 46.72 16.99
C THR A 59 30.11 45.80 18.07
N LEU A 60 30.37 44.50 17.94
CA LEU A 60 30.07 43.47 18.94
C LEU A 60 31.35 42.80 19.39
N ILE A 61 31.66 42.85 20.69
CA ILE A 61 32.80 42.19 21.28
C ILE A 61 32.35 41.00 22.13
N ILE A 62 32.84 39.81 21.83
CA ILE A 62 32.51 38.56 22.53
C ILE A 62 33.65 38.14 23.42
N GLY A 63 33.43 38.11 24.73
CA GLY A 63 34.43 37.71 25.73
C GLY A 63 34.65 36.19 25.76
N GLN A 64 35.72 35.79 26.48
CA GLN A 64 36.12 34.38 26.58
C GLN A 64 35.09 33.49 27.31
N SER A 65 34.31 34.09 28.21
CA SER A 65 33.31 33.37 29.02
C SER A 65 32.07 32.93 28.24
N VAL A 66 31.83 33.52 27.06
CA VAL A 66 30.59 33.29 26.29
C VAL A 66 30.68 31.98 25.52
N LEU A 67 29.75 31.09 25.82
CA LEU A 67 29.61 29.76 25.20
C LEU A 67 28.47 29.66 24.23
N TYR A 68 27.41 30.49 24.40
CA TYR A 68 26.21 30.44 23.58
C TYR A 68 25.62 31.83 23.33
N ILE A 69 25.29 32.13 22.08
CA ILE A 69 24.63 33.37 21.66
C ILE A 69 23.42 33.03 20.80
N ASP A 70 22.25 33.58 21.15
CA ASP A 70 21.01 33.56 20.37
C ASP A 70 20.35 34.93 20.53
N ILE A 71 20.62 35.81 19.58
CA ILE A 71 20.11 37.17 19.52
C ILE A 71 19.38 37.39 18.20
N PRO A 72 18.24 38.13 18.20
CA PRO A 72 17.54 38.45 16.97
C PRO A 72 18.42 39.25 16.00
N ASN A 73 18.29 38.97 14.70
CA ASN A 73 19.07 39.62 13.64
C ASN A 73 18.85 41.12 13.63
N GLU A 74 17.62 41.55 13.87
CA GLU A 74 17.17 42.94 13.85
C GLU A 74 17.61 43.74 15.11
N MET A 75 18.08 43.09 16.15
CA MET A 75 18.44 43.79 17.41
C MET A 75 19.60 44.77 17.22
N PHE A 76 20.58 44.36 16.44
CA PHE A 76 21.78 45.15 16.12
C PHE A 76 21.97 45.28 14.60
N PRO A 77 21.12 45.98 13.87
CA PRO A 77 21.08 45.91 12.41
C PRO A 77 22.34 46.45 11.71
N ASN A 78 23.09 47.32 12.40
CA ASN A 78 24.26 48.01 11.84
C ASN A 78 25.59 47.41 12.31
N VAL A 79 25.63 46.30 13.01
CA VAL A 79 26.89 45.61 13.35
C VAL A 79 27.59 45.14 12.09
N ARG A 80 28.84 45.65 11.91
CA ARG A 80 29.73 45.31 10.79
C ARG A 80 31.12 44.89 11.28
N ASN A 81 31.33 44.92 12.62
CA ASN A 81 32.58 44.54 13.23
C ASN A 81 32.27 43.59 14.40
N VAL A 82 32.60 42.32 14.25
CA VAL A 82 32.51 41.32 15.33
C VAL A 82 33.90 40.91 15.77
N ILE A 83 34.25 41.21 17.03
CA ILE A 83 35.51 40.88 17.63
C ILE A 83 35.28 39.76 18.65
N SER A 84 35.93 38.60 18.48
CA SER A 84 35.78 37.49 19.40
C SER A 84 37.08 37.19 20.12
N HIS A 85 37.00 37.09 21.45
CA HIS A 85 38.02 36.55 22.33
C HIS A 85 37.68 35.10 22.75
N SER A 86 36.51 34.60 22.33
CA SER A 86 36.08 33.23 22.57
C SER A 86 36.56 32.30 21.46
N GLU A 87 36.97 31.09 21.83
CA GLU A 87 37.36 30.04 20.87
C GLU A 87 36.15 29.51 20.06
N ILE A 88 34.92 29.76 20.55
CA ILE A 88 33.67 29.26 19.96
C ILE A 88 33.21 30.14 18.79
N PHE A 89 33.48 31.44 18.85
CA PHE A 89 33.02 32.40 17.84
C PHE A 89 34.18 32.91 16.99
N LYS A 90 33.97 33.00 15.68
CA LYS A 90 34.95 33.57 14.75
C LYS A 90 34.87 35.11 14.74
N THR A 91 36.01 35.74 14.52
CA THR A 91 36.08 37.14 14.16
C THR A 91 35.72 37.32 12.69
N ALA A 92 34.62 38.02 12.42
CA ALA A 92 34.11 38.31 11.09
C ALA A 92 33.20 39.52 11.16
N ASP A 93 32.66 39.93 10.05
CA ASP A 93 31.63 40.97 9.98
C ASP A 93 30.22 40.43 10.22
N MET A 94 30.10 39.12 10.43
CA MET A 94 28.89 38.40 10.80
C MET A 94 29.15 37.54 12.05
N LEU A 95 28.06 37.12 12.72
CA LEU A 95 28.20 36.25 13.90
C LEU A 95 28.26 34.78 13.46
N ILE A 96 29.43 34.18 13.63
CA ILE A 96 29.72 32.80 13.23
C ILE A 96 30.19 32.00 14.46
N SER A 97 29.59 30.81 14.67
CA SER A 97 30.05 29.85 15.67
C SER A 97 30.95 28.78 15.03
N ASN A 98 32.06 28.43 15.67
CA ASN A 98 32.92 27.32 15.25
C ASN A 98 32.35 25.93 15.56
N GLY A 99 31.27 25.86 16.34
CA GLY A 99 30.60 24.64 16.76
C GLY A 99 29.83 24.85 18.04
N ASN A 100 28.89 23.98 18.36
CA ASN A 100 28.10 24.06 19.58
C ASN A 100 28.67 23.12 20.64
N MET A 101 29.17 23.65 21.73
CA MET A 101 29.71 22.87 22.86
C MET A 101 28.61 22.13 23.66
N SER A 102 27.34 22.50 23.56
CA SER A 102 26.25 21.87 24.31
C SER A 102 25.73 20.57 23.69
N ALA A 103 25.99 20.35 22.40
CA ALA A 103 25.63 19.10 21.71
C ALA A 103 26.94 18.40 21.29
N MET A 104 27.34 17.40 21.98
CA MET A 104 28.62 16.64 21.83
C MET A 104 28.88 16.03 20.43
N VAL A 105 28.25 16.48 19.36
CA VAL A 105 28.27 15.75 18.08
C VAL A 105 28.59 16.63 16.86
N ASP A 106 28.63 17.97 16.95
CA ASP A 106 28.66 18.76 15.72
C ASP A 106 29.52 20.04 15.80
N PHE A 107 30.79 19.90 15.43
CA PHE A 107 31.79 20.98 15.40
C PHE A 107 31.86 21.74 14.05
N LYS A 108 30.76 21.78 13.27
CA LYS A 108 30.79 22.44 11.95
C LYS A 108 30.50 23.93 12.08
N PRO A 109 31.26 24.81 11.36
CA PRO A 109 31.01 26.23 11.35
C PRO A 109 29.60 26.60 10.97
N ARG A 110 28.97 27.47 11.76
CA ARG A 110 27.56 27.84 11.64
C ARG A 110 27.37 29.35 11.64
N LEU A 111 26.66 29.89 10.64
CA LEU A 111 26.21 31.27 10.65
C LEU A 111 25.04 31.41 11.65
N LEU A 112 25.18 32.31 12.61
CA LEU A 112 24.14 32.62 13.59
C LEU A 112 23.33 33.87 13.23
N ASN A 113 23.99 34.90 12.65
CA ASN A 113 23.39 36.21 12.45
C ASN A 113 24.11 36.97 11.35
N THR A 114 23.37 37.63 10.45
CA THR A 114 23.89 38.51 9.37
C THR A 114 23.81 39.98 9.71
N PHE A 115 23.18 40.34 10.83
CA PHE A 115 22.98 41.74 11.28
C PHE A 115 22.32 42.63 10.21
N CYS A 116 21.24 42.17 9.58
CA CYS A 116 20.41 42.90 8.62
C CYS A 116 21.24 43.61 7.51
N ARG A 117 22.07 42.82 6.79
CA ARG A 117 22.85 43.37 5.65
C ARG A 117 21.99 44.17 4.68
N THR A 118 22.52 45.29 4.20
CA THR A 118 21.89 46.14 3.21
C THR A 118 22.01 45.54 1.80
N GLU A 119 21.23 46.07 0.85
CA GLU A 119 21.15 45.54 -0.53
C GLU A 119 22.51 45.47 -1.24
N ASP A 120 23.39 46.46 -0.98
CA ASP A 120 24.72 46.55 -1.62
C ASP A 120 25.80 45.68 -1.00
N GLU A 121 25.53 45.05 0.15
CA GLU A 121 26.53 44.28 0.87
C GLU A 121 26.58 42.82 0.39
N VAL A 122 27.79 42.25 0.32
CA VAL A 122 28.02 40.85 -0.02
C VAL A 122 27.99 40.01 1.24
N ILE A 123 27.33 38.87 1.20
CA ILE A 123 27.34 37.87 2.25
C ILE A 123 28.21 36.68 1.80
N ASP A 124 29.41 36.60 2.35
CA ASP A 124 30.36 35.54 2.04
C ASP A 124 30.17 34.37 3.02
N LEU A 125 29.77 33.21 2.49
CA LEU A 125 29.56 31.99 3.26
C LEU A 125 30.76 31.03 3.25
N SER A 126 31.95 31.52 2.84
CA SER A 126 33.18 30.69 2.81
C SER A 126 33.42 29.94 4.13
N GLY A 127 33.54 28.62 4.05
CA GLY A 127 33.79 27.74 5.18
C GLY A 127 32.61 27.60 6.15
N ILE A 128 31.43 28.12 5.84
CA ILE A 128 30.20 27.89 6.61
C ILE A 128 29.60 26.58 6.15
N LYS A 129 29.23 25.72 7.10
CA LYS A 129 28.56 24.45 6.84
C LYS A 129 27.07 24.47 7.18
N LYS A 130 26.68 25.37 8.08
CA LYS A 130 25.32 25.45 8.60
C LYS A 130 24.83 26.89 8.74
N ILE A 131 23.55 27.11 8.54
CA ILE A 131 22.86 28.37 8.77
C ILE A 131 21.84 28.14 9.89
N SER A 132 21.81 29.03 10.89
CA SER A 132 20.88 28.92 12.02
C SER A 132 19.47 29.40 11.65
N ASP A 133 18.51 29.09 12.53
CA ASP A 133 17.16 29.62 12.45
C ASP A 133 17.21 31.15 12.44
N TYR A 134 16.43 31.78 11.55
CA TYR A 134 16.32 33.24 11.44
C TYR A 134 17.64 34.02 11.19
N ALA A 135 18.71 33.38 10.77
CA ALA A 135 20.02 34.01 10.58
C ALA A 135 20.01 35.16 9.55
N PHE A 136 19.05 35.16 8.64
CA PHE A 136 18.85 36.19 7.61
C PHE A 136 17.61 37.10 7.86
N SER A 137 16.95 36.98 9.01
CA SER A 137 15.79 37.80 9.30
C SER A 137 16.12 39.30 9.20
N GLY A 138 15.30 40.08 8.48
CA GLY A 138 15.55 41.52 8.24
C GLY A 138 16.76 41.80 7.33
N CYS A 139 17.38 40.80 6.73
CA CYS A 139 18.50 40.98 5.80
C CYS A 139 17.95 41.45 4.43
N LEU A 140 18.47 42.59 3.92
CA LEU A 140 18.07 43.14 2.62
C LEU A 140 18.98 42.67 1.48
N SER A 141 20.17 42.17 1.77
CA SER A 141 21.07 41.62 0.76
C SER A 141 20.61 40.27 0.24
N THR A 142 20.57 40.16 -1.08
CA THR A 142 20.43 38.91 -1.82
C THR A 142 21.74 38.46 -2.46
N ASN A 143 22.82 39.26 -2.31
CA ASN A 143 24.14 38.97 -2.87
C ASN A 143 24.93 38.01 -1.97
N ILE A 144 24.63 36.72 -2.11
CA ILE A 144 25.23 35.62 -1.33
C ILE A 144 26.22 34.88 -2.22
N ILE A 145 27.44 34.67 -1.72
CA ILE A 145 28.51 33.96 -2.45
C ILE A 145 29.13 32.85 -1.59
N ASN A 146 29.82 31.93 -2.24
CA ASN A 146 30.58 30.83 -1.62
C ASN A 146 29.70 29.92 -0.74
N ASP A 147 28.51 29.56 -1.25
CA ASP A 147 27.47 28.78 -0.57
C ASP A 147 27.56 27.25 -0.82
N GLU A 148 28.57 26.80 -1.59
CA GLU A 148 28.71 25.39 -2.04
C GLU A 148 28.93 24.43 -0.87
N GLU A 149 29.44 24.93 0.25
CA GLU A 149 29.74 24.10 1.41
C GLU A 149 28.59 23.96 2.41
N ILE A 150 27.45 24.59 2.15
CA ILE A 150 26.28 24.53 3.05
C ILE A 150 25.67 23.13 3.02
N GLU A 151 25.65 22.52 4.19
CA GLU A 151 25.08 21.17 4.39
C GLU A 151 23.68 21.20 5.03
N ASN A 152 23.37 22.26 5.80
CA ASN A 152 22.10 22.37 6.51
C ASN A 152 21.74 23.85 6.79
N THR A 153 20.44 24.16 6.68
CA THR A 153 19.88 25.44 7.09
C THR A 153 18.83 25.24 8.18
N GLY A 154 18.76 26.19 9.10
CA GLY A 154 17.75 26.22 10.15
C GLY A 154 16.35 26.46 9.61
N ILE A 155 15.34 26.16 10.42
CA ILE A 155 13.95 26.48 10.10
C ILE A 155 13.79 27.99 10.06
N ASN A 156 13.12 28.50 8.99
CA ASN A 156 12.93 29.95 8.81
C ASN A 156 14.23 30.76 8.74
N ALA A 157 15.37 30.16 8.34
CA ALA A 157 16.66 30.84 8.27
C ALA A 157 16.59 32.15 7.47
N PHE A 158 15.81 32.22 6.41
CA PHE A 158 15.62 33.36 5.52
C PHE A 158 14.28 34.09 5.73
N TYR A 159 13.51 33.76 6.77
CA TYR A 159 12.22 34.39 7.02
C TYR A 159 12.39 35.90 7.29
N GLY A 160 11.57 36.72 6.59
CA GLY A 160 11.65 38.20 6.69
C GLY A 160 12.90 38.79 6.06
N SER A 161 13.60 38.07 5.18
CA SER A 161 14.67 38.61 4.34
C SER A 161 14.16 39.01 2.97
N ALA A 162 14.91 39.88 2.28
CA ALA A 162 14.58 40.34 0.92
C ALA A 162 14.55 39.18 -0.12
N VAL A 163 15.10 38.03 0.20
CA VAL A 163 15.02 36.84 -0.67
C VAL A 163 13.57 36.47 -0.97
N PHE A 164 12.67 36.59 0.02
CA PHE A 164 11.24 36.27 -0.18
C PHE A 164 10.42 37.47 -0.69
N ASP A 165 10.98 38.67 -0.71
CA ASP A 165 10.37 39.87 -1.31
C ASP A 165 10.67 39.97 -2.82
N SER A 166 11.65 39.17 -3.30
CA SER A 166 11.99 39.06 -4.72
C SER A 166 11.00 38.17 -5.47
N GLU A 167 10.89 38.39 -6.79
CA GLU A 167 10.13 37.47 -7.65
C GLU A 167 10.82 36.09 -7.70
N PRO A 168 10.08 34.98 -7.50
CA PRO A 168 10.66 33.67 -7.62
C PRO A 168 11.09 33.38 -9.06
N VAL A 169 12.27 32.80 -9.22
CA VAL A 169 12.78 32.35 -10.51
C VAL A 169 12.41 30.90 -10.72
N ASP A 170 11.74 30.59 -11.84
CA ASP A 170 11.32 29.19 -12.13
C ASP A 170 10.53 28.55 -10.98
N GLY A 171 9.75 29.33 -10.24
CA GLY A 171 8.94 28.87 -9.12
C GLY A 171 9.69 28.67 -7.81
N VAL A 172 10.97 29.02 -7.72
CA VAL A 172 11.80 28.89 -6.52
C VAL A 172 12.39 30.23 -6.06
N TYR A 173 12.57 30.38 -4.76
CA TYR A 173 13.32 31.50 -4.17
C TYR A 173 14.77 31.08 -3.99
N MET A 174 15.67 31.89 -4.54
CA MET A 174 17.11 31.63 -4.52
C MET A 174 17.82 32.58 -3.55
N ALA A 175 18.75 32.03 -2.77
CA ALA A 175 19.70 32.77 -1.95
C ALA A 175 21.11 32.34 -2.38
N GLY A 176 21.78 33.16 -3.21
CA GLY A 176 22.93 32.69 -3.99
C GLY A 176 22.52 31.55 -4.93
N ASN A 177 23.21 30.43 -4.85
CA ASN A 177 22.86 29.20 -5.58
C ASN A 177 22.00 28.22 -4.76
N MET A 178 21.60 28.61 -3.55
CA MET A 178 20.75 27.77 -2.68
C MET A 178 19.28 28.00 -3.00
N ILE A 179 18.52 26.93 -3.16
CA ILE A 179 17.05 26.97 -3.18
C ILE A 179 16.58 27.02 -1.73
N VAL A 180 15.99 28.13 -1.32
CA VAL A 180 15.58 28.37 0.07
C VAL A 180 14.07 28.46 0.25
N GLY A 181 13.31 28.43 -0.84
CA GLY A 181 11.86 28.41 -0.81
C GLY A 181 11.25 28.06 -2.15
N ILE A 182 9.96 27.75 -2.11
CA ILE A 182 9.13 27.47 -3.28
C ILE A 182 7.96 28.44 -3.25
N SER A 183 7.61 29.01 -4.39
CA SER A 183 6.45 29.89 -4.52
C SER A 183 5.16 29.10 -4.31
N GLU A 184 4.30 29.58 -3.42
CA GLU A 184 2.97 28.97 -3.18
C GLU A 184 2.04 29.01 -4.40
N GLN A 185 2.34 29.86 -5.37
CA GLN A 185 1.54 30.06 -6.58
C GLN A 185 2.11 29.30 -7.78
N ALA A 186 3.32 28.74 -7.66
CA ALA A 186 3.96 28.03 -8.74
C ALA A 186 3.27 26.69 -9.02
N LYS A 187 2.77 26.52 -10.24
CA LYS A 187 2.28 25.24 -10.74
C LYS A 187 3.39 24.36 -11.30
N GLU A 188 4.45 24.99 -11.77
CA GLU A 188 5.66 24.36 -12.27
C GLU A 188 6.88 24.91 -11.53
N ILE A 189 7.81 24.04 -11.20
CA ILE A 189 9.05 24.36 -10.51
C ILE A 189 10.20 23.74 -11.29
N ILE A 190 11.29 24.52 -11.46
CA ILE A 190 12.54 24.02 -12.06
C ILE A 190 13.63 24.01 -10.98
N ILE A 191 14.24 22.86 -10.78
CA ILE A 191 15.45 22.71 -9.96
C ILE A 191 16.64 22.91 -10.89
N PRO A 192 17.34 24.07 -10.84
CA PRO A 192 18.39 24.38 -11.81
C PRO A 192 19.63 23.54 -11.59
N GLU A 193 20.41 23.34 -12.66
CA GLU A 193 21.64 22.56 -12.66
C GLU A 193 22.70 23.12 -11.71
N TYR A 194 22.78 24.44 -11.60
CA TYR A 194 23.76 25.15 -10.77
C TYR A 194 23.39 25.20 -9.27
N ALA A 195 22.23 24.71 -8.86
CA ALA A 195 21.83 24.77 -7.45
C ALA A 195 22.79 23.95 -6.58
N THR A 196 23.24 24.56 -5.49
CA THR A 196 24.19 23.98 -4.52
C THR A 196 23.49 23.34 -3.35
N TYR A 197 22.33 23.89 -2.97
CA TYR A 197 21.53 23.44 -1.84
C TYR A 197 20.04 23.51 -2.16
N TYR A 198 19.32 22.50 -1.70
CA TYR A 198 17.86 22.44 -1.84
C TYR A 198 17.23 22.22 -0.47
N PHE A 199 16.46 23.20 -0.03
CA PHE A 199 15.78 23.15 1.25
C PHE A 199 14.25 23.19 1.05
N ALA A 200 13.64 22.03 1.10
CA ALA A 200 12.20 21.88 0.94
C ALA A 200 11.37 22.40 2.14
N ASN A 201 12.01 22.79 3.24
CA ASN A 201 11.34 23.09 4.51
C ASN A 201 11.49 24.56 4.98
N CYS A 202 11.76 25.50 4.10
CA CYS A 202 12.01 26.89 4.49
C CYS A 202 10.83 27.61 5.17
N LEU A 203 9.62 27.10 5.01
CA LEU A 203 8.38 27.67 5.58
C LEU A 203 7.82 26.83 6.75
N GLY A 204 8.66 25.99 7.39
CA GLY A 204 8.23 25.11 8.47
C GLY A 204 7.70 23.75 7.97
N ALA A 205 7.88 22.70 8.77
CA ALA A 205 7.59 21.30 8.39
C ALA A 205 6.14 21.02 7.96
N ILE A 206 5.21 21.93 8.24
CA ILE A 206 3.78 21.82 7.87
C ILE A 206 3.54 22.43 6.48
N ALA A 207 4.16 23.55 6.16
CA ALA A 207 3.95 24.26 4.90
C ALA A 207 4.59 23.55 3.69
N ALA A 208 5.75 22.94 3.87
CA ALA A 208 6.41 22.21 2.78
C ALA A 208 5.62 20.98 2.30
N ARG A 209 4.82 20.38 3.17
CA ARG A 209 3.93 19.25 2.82
C ARG A 209 2.80 19.67 1.89
N ASP A 210 2.30 20.91 2.03
CA ASP A 210 1.17 21.42 1.25
C ASP A 210 1.62 22.05 -0.08
N ILE A 211 2.85 22.55 -0.19
CA ILE A 211 3.34 23.23 -1.40
C ILE A 211 3.49 22.24 -2.55
N TYR A 212 4.10 21.07 -2.31
CA TYR A 212 4.20 20.03 -3.35
C TYR A 212 2.85 19.45 -3.76
N SER A 213 1.87 19.40 -2.86
CA SER A 213 0.52 18.95 -3.19
C SER A 213 -0.22 19.92 -4.13
N LYS A 214 0.22 21.18 -4.20
CA LYS A 214 -0.32 22.24 -5.08
C LYS A 214 0.46 22.38 -6.39
N CYS A 215 1.69 21.87 -6.44
CA CYS A 215 2.54 21.90 -7.62
C CYS A 215 2.14 20.79 -8.57
N ASP A 216 1.83 21.12 -9.81
CA ASP A 216 1.46 20.13 -10.83
C ASP A 216 2.70 19.45 -11.41
N ARG A 217 3.83 20.18 -11.56
CA ARG A 217 5.01 19.72 -12.27
C ARG A 217 6.32 20.19 -11.65
N VAL A 218 7.30 19.29 -11.57
CA VAL A 218 8.68 19.64 -11.18
C VAL A 218 9.65 19.15 -12.26
N ILE A 219 10.48 20.06 -12.78
CA ILE A 219 11.57 19.76 -13.71
C ILE A 219 12.87 19.72 -12.92
N VAL A 220 13.54 18.59 -12.93
CA VAL A 220 14.77 18.35 -12.16
C VAL A 220 15.94 18.36 -13.12
N ARG A 221 16.80 19.39 -13.06
CA ARG A 221 18.07 19.51 -13.77
C ARG A 221 19.29 19.23 -12.89
N ASN A 222 19.05 18.93 -11.61
CA ASN A 222 20.06 18.50 -10.66
C ASN A 222 19.50 17.36 -9.80
N CYS A 223 19.55 16.15 -10.35
CA CYS A 223 19.01 14.96 -9.70
C CYS A 223 19.72 14.60 -8.40
N ARG A 224 21.05 14.74 -8.36
CA ARG A 224 21.85 14.46 -7.15
C ARG A 224 21.36 15.29 -5.97
N LEU A 225 21.09 16.57 -6.20
CA LEU A 225 20.61 17.48 -5.17
C LEU A 225 19.17 17.17 -4.78
N TYR A 226 18.28 17.03 -5.76
CA TYR A 226 16.84 16.82 -5.54
C TYR A 226 16.57 15.54 -4.76
N PHE A 227 17.08 14.40 -5.23
CA PHE A 227 16.81 13.09 -4.60
C PHE A 227 17.47 12.91 -3.23
N LYS A 228 18.58 13.61 -2.95
CA LYS A 228 19.19 13.63 -1.62
C LYS A 228 18.28 14.27 -0.56
N ASN A 229 17.51 15.29 -0.94
CA ASN A 229 16.82 16.17 0.00
C ASN A 229 15.29 16.02 0.00
N THR A 230 14.72 15.34 -1.00
CA THR A 230 13.25 15.22 -1.15
C THR A 230 12.72 13.96 -0.47
N ARG A 231 11.72 14.13 0.41
CA ARG A 231 10.98 13.00 0.98
C ARG A 231 9.90 12.53 0.01
N VAL A 232 9.85 11.24 -0.27
CA VAL A 232 8.95 10.59 -1.25
C VAL A 232 7.46 10.95 -1.10
N ARG A 233 7.01 11.32 0.10
CA ARG A 233 5.57 11.58 0.37
C ARG A 233 5.05 12.99 0.03
N SER A 234 5.91 13.88 -0.46
CA SER A 234 5.56 15.26 -0.81
C SER A 234 5.90 15.51 -2.27
N GLN A 235 5.25 14.81 -3.20
CA GLN A 235 5.58 14.81 -4.61
C GLN A 235 4.56 15.63 -5.43
N PRO A 236 4.99 16.27 -6.54
CA PRO A 236 4.09 16.86 -7.54
C PRO A 236 3.29 15.76 -8.24
N LYS A 237 2.35 16.15 -9.11
CA LYS A 237 1.66 15.20 -9.97
C LYS A 237 2.59 14.60 -11.03
N GLU A 238 3.46 15.43 -11.60
CA GLU A 238 4.44 15.04 -12.59
C GLU A 238 5.85 15.45 -12.20
N ILE A 239 6.81 14.56 -12.41
CA ILE A 239 8.23 14.89 -12.35
C ILE A 239 8.88 14.68 -13.71
N VAL A 240 9.70 15.65 -14.13
CA VAL A 240 10.50 15.61 -15.36
C VAL A 240 11.96 15.55 -14.98
N ILE A 241 12.64 14.49 -15.35
CA ILE A 241 14.07 14.31 -15.18
C ILE A 241 14.79 14.84 -16.42
N ASP A 242 15.37 16.03 -16.29
CA ASP A 242 16.13 16.74 -17.35
C ASP A 242 17.63 16.77 -17.00
N ASP A 243 18.19 15.61 -16.66
CA ASP A 243 19.53 15.42 -16.12
C ASP A 243 20.10 14.10 -16.65
N ASP A 244 21.41 14.03 -16.81
CA ASP A 244 22.14 12.83 -17.26
C ASP A 244 22.54 11.89 -16.11
N TYR A 245 22.09 12.17 -14.90
CA TYR A 245 22.38 11.35 -13.71
C TYR A 245 21.97 9.88 -13.93
N GLU A 246 22.91 9.00 -13.65
CA GLU A 246 22.69 7.56 -13.78
C GLU A 246 22.04 7.01 -12.51
N PHE A 247 20.78 6.59 -12.63
CA PHE A 247 20.06 5.87 -11.59
C PHE A 247 20.18 4.37 -11.80
N THR A 248 20.16 3.63 -10.72
CA THR A 248 19.89 2.19 -10.78
C THR A 248 18.39 1.94 -10.98
N GLU A 249 18.05 0.80 -11.58
CA GLU A 249 16.64 0.38 -11.73
C GLU A 249 15.92 0.31 -10.39
N ALA A 250 16.57 -0.25 -9.36
CA ALA A 250 16.00 -0.36 -8.02
C ALA A 250 15.71 1.00 -7.36
N GLU A 251 16.58 2.00 -7.55
CA GLU A 251 16.34 3.36 -7.04
C GLU A 251 15.11 3.98 -7.69
N MET A 252 15.02 3.92 -9.02
CA MET A 252 13.89 4.53 -9.75
C MET A 252 12.60 3.77 -9.54
N TYR A 253 12.63 2.43 -9.52
CA TYR A 253 11.48 1.61 -9.18
C TYR A 253 10.93 2.01 -7.80
N ASN A 254 11.77 1.99 -6.75
CA ASN A 254 11.36 2.34 -5.39
C ASN A 254 10.84 3.79 -5.29
N TYR A 255 11.46 4.72 -6.00
CA TYR A 255 11.02 6.10 -6.02
C TYR A 255 9.60 6.22 -6.61
N VAL A 256 9.37 5.61 -7.77
CA VAL A 256 8.07 5.71 -8.47
C VAL A 256 6.96 5.06 -7.67
N ILE A 257 7.13 3.81 -7.20
CA ILE A 257 6.05 3.07 -6.52
C ILE A 257 5.69 3.63 -5.14
N GLN A 258 6.64 4.30 -4.46
CA GLN A 258 6.39 4.93 -3.16
C GLN A 258 5.91 6.38 -3.28
N SER A 259 5.87 6.92 -4.48
CA SER A 259 5.48 8.30 -4.76
C SER A 259 3.96 8.48 -4.81
N ASN A 260 3.54 9.75 -4.92
CA ASN A 260 2.16 10.13 -5.24
C ASN A 260 2.04 10.64 -6.69
N LEU A 261 2.96 10.25 -7.57
CA LEU A 261 3.00 10.71 -8.95
C LEU A 261 1.83 10.17 -9.79
N GLU A 262 1.38 10.99 -10.71
CA GLU A 262 0.50 10.62 -11.82
C GLU A 262 1.33 10.30 -13.07
N SER A 263 2.52 10.93 -13.19
CA SER A 263 3.39 10.85 -14.35
C SER A 263 4.87 11.04 -13.98
N ILE A 264 5.74 10.29 -14.65
CA ILE A 264 7.18 10.53 -14.68
C ILE A 264 7.65 10.66 -16.13
N VAL A 265 8.55 11.62 -16.38
CA VAL A 265 9.10 11.87 -17.72
C VAL A 265 10.61 11.93 -17.63
N PHE A 266 11.30 11.21 -18.50
CA PHE A 266 12.74 11.33 -18.72
C PHE A 266 12.97 12.02 -20.07
N THR A 267 13.80 13.09 -20.08
CA THR A 267 14.22 13.74 -21.33
C THR A 267 15.32 12.93 -22.02
N GLU A 268 15.66 13.32 -23.24
CA GLU A 268 16.74 12.68 -24.03
C GLU A 268 18.13 12.80 -23.38
N LYS A 269 18.32 13.69 -22.39
CA LYS A 269 19.55 13.79 -21.63
C LYS A 269 19.85 12.52 -20.83
N ASN A 270 18.82 11.90 -20.27
CA ASN A 270 18.99 10.66 -19.50
C ASN A 270 19.26 9.48 -20.43
N LYS A 271 20.26 8.67 -20.07
CA LYS A 271 20.69 7.49 -20.84
C LYS A 271 20.28 6.17 -20.19
N SER A 272 19.74 6.21 -18.97
CA SER A 272 19.41 5.01 -18.20
C SER A 272 17.99 4.53 -18.43
N PHE A 273 17.04 5.45 -18.65
CA PHE A 273 15.61 5.16 -18.74
C PHE A 273 14.94 5.93 -19.86
N THR A 274 13.77 5.45 -20.25
CA THR A 274 12.82 6.17 -21.09
C THR A 274 11.43 6.14 -20.48
N THR A 275 10.54 6.97 -21.01
CA THR A 275 9.14 7.01 -20.54
C THR A 275 8.18 7.02 -21.73
N TYR A 276 7.05 6.38 -21.54
CA TYR A 276 5.93 6.45 -22.47
C TYR A 276 4.64 6.64 -21.69
N ASP A 277 3.87 7.63 -22.05
CA ASP A 277 2.62 8.01 -21.36
C ASP A 277 2.81 8.18 -19.83
N GLY A 278 3.92 8.78 -19.40
CA GLY A 278 4.24 9.01 -18.00
C GLY A 278 4.57 7.76 -17.17
N ILE A 279 4.85 6.64 -17.83
CA ILE A 279 5.23 5.35 -17.23
C ILE A 279 6.71 5.10 -17.47
N LEU A 280 7.39 4.53 -16.51
CA LEU A 280 8.82 4.24 -16.53
C LEU A 280 9.13 2.94 -17.27
N TYR A 281 10.05 3.02 -18.22
CA TYR A 281 10.60 1.89 -18.96
C TYR A 281 12.13 1.85 -18.86
N ASP A 282 12.73 0.69 -19.16
CA ASP A 282 14.16 0.59 -19.41
C ASP A 282 14.55 1.49 -20.59
N LYS A 283 15.86 1.65 -20.81
CA LYS A 283 16.40 2.56 -21.81
C LYS A 283 15.85 2.30 -23.22
N ASP A 284 15.71 1.03 -23.58
CA ASP A 284 15.29 0.61 -24.91
C ASP A 284 13.75 0.62 -25.07
N GLY A 285 13.03 0.82 -23.96
CA GLY A 285 11.56 0.80 -23.92
C GLY A 285 10.98 -0.59 -24.12
N GLU A 286 11.80 -1.63 -23.88
CA GLU A 286 11.40 -3.03 -24.01
C GLU A 286 10.79 -3.61 -22.73
N THR A 287 11.17 -3.07 -21.55
CA THR A 287 10.63 -3.49 -20.26
C THR A 287 9.95 -2.34 -19.56
N LEU A 288 8.66 -2.50 -19.23
CA LEU A 288 7.95 -1.59 -18.35
C LEU A 288 8.38 -1.86 -16.90
N ILE A 289 9.02 -0.88 -16.25
CA ILE A 289 9.60 -1.02 -14.91
C ILE A 289 8.59 -0.66 -13.83
N ALA A 290 7.97 0.53 -13.92
CA ALA A 290 7.03 1.00 -12.92
C ALA A 290 6.02 2.01 -13.47
N CYS A 291 4.77 1.84 -13.09
CA CYS A 291 3.68 2.78 -13.31
C CYS A 291 3.49 3.65 -12.07
N PRO A 292 3.38 4.99 -12.20
CA PRO A 292 3.07 5.86 -11.08
C PRO A 292 1.75 5.47 -10.40
N PRO A 293 1.70 5.42 -9.05
CA PRO A 293 0.54 4.90 -8.31
C PRO A 293 -0.75 5.69 -8.51
N ARG A 294 -0.66 7.00 -8.80
CA ARG A 294 -1.84 7.84 -9.06
C ARG A 294 -2.23 7.95 -10.54
N LYS A 295 -1.51 7.27 -11.42
CA LYS A 295 -1.95 7.16 -12.80
C LYS A 295 -3.31 6.47 -12.83
N SER A 296 -4.26 7.06 -13.54
CA SER A 296 -5.66 6.61 -13.57
C SER A 296 -6.18 6.43 -14.98
N GLY A 297 -7.35 5.81 -15.11
CA GLY A 297 -8.02 5.60 -16.40
C GLY A 297 -7.43 4.45 -17.19
N THR A 298 -7.45 4.57 -18.52
CA THR A 298 -6.97 3.54 -19.43
C THR A 298 -5.48 3.71 -19.71
N VAL A 299 -4.72 2.64 -19.51
CA VAL A 299 -3.30 2.56 -19.89
C VAL A 299 -3.16 1.65 -21.12
N LYS A 300 -2.51 2.17 -22.15
CA LYS A 300 -2.05 1.40 -23.31
C LYS A 300 -0.54 1.24 -23.19
N ILE A 301 -0.08 0.01 -23.01
CA ILE A 301 1.33 -0.28 -22.94
C ILE A 301 1.95 -0.05 -24.34
N LYS A 302 3.14 0.55 -24.36
CA LYS A 302 3.86 0.88 -25.61
C LYS A 302 4.03 -0.35 -26.50
N GLU A 303 3.71 -0.21 -27.79
CA GLU A 303 4.02 -1.25 -28.78
C GLU A 303 5.53 -1.54 -28.83
N GLY A 304 5.88 -2.81 -28.93
CA GLY A 304 7.26 -3.28 -28.89
C GLY A 304 7.78 -3.59 -27.48
N THR A 305 7.00 -3.30 -26.43
CA THR A 305 7.33 -3.77 -25.07
C THR A 305 7.31 -5.28 -25.02
N LYS A 306 8.39 -5.89 -24.48
CA LYS A 306 8.57 -7.36 -24.39
C LYS A 306 8.20 -7.89 -23.01
N GLY A 307 8.35 -7.07 -21.97
CA GLY A 307 8.11 -7.47 -20.59
C GLY A 307 7.46 -6.40 -19.72
N ILE A 308 6.70 -6.85 -18.73
CA ILE A 308 6.19 -6.04 -17.62
C ILE A 308 6.92 -6.52 -16.37
N GLY A 309 7.53 -5.61 -15.63
CA GLY A 309 8.34 -5.90 -14.45
C GLY A 309 7.54 -6.47 -13.27
N HIS A 310 8.28 -6.96 -12.26
CA HIS A 310 7.71 -7.36 -10.98
C HIS A 310 7.06 -6.16 -10.29
N MET A 311 5.80 -6.30 -9.83
CA MET A 311 5.02 -5.24 -9.18
C MET A 311 4.94 -3.92 -9.96
N ALA A 312 5.05 -3.96 -11.30
CA ALA A 312 5.18 -2.77 -12.13
C ALA A 312 3.98 -1.80 -12.06
N PHE A 313 2.79 -2.29 -11.77
CA PHE A 313 1.56 -1.49 -11.55
C PHE A 313 1.06 -1.55 -10.10
N TRP A 314 1.90 -1.96 -9.16
CA TRP A 314 1.48 -2.15 -7.77
C TRP A 314 0.74 -0.93 -7.21
N GLY A 315 -0.53 -1.13 -6.82
CA GLY A 315 -1.35 -0.08 -6.22
C GLY A 315 -1.77 1.05 -7.17
N ALA A 316 -1.57 0.91 -8.49
CA ALA A 316 -1.94 1.94 -9.46
C ALA A 316 -3.47 2.11 -9.58
N MET A 317 -3.92 3.35 -9.76
CA MET A 317 -5.34 3.71 -9.84
C MET A 317 -5.93 3.53 -11.26
N ILE A 318 -5.30 2.69 -12.08
CA ILE A 318 -5.77 2.41 -13.43
C ILE A 318 -7.10 1.65 -13.44
N SER A 319 -7.96 1.91 -14.41
CA SER A 319 -9.24 1.20 -14.57
C SER A 319 -9.22 0.17 -15.70
N LYS A 320 -8.38 0.37 -16.70
CA LYS A 320 -8.22 -0.51 -17.85
C LYS A 320 -6.76 -0.58 -18.29
N VAL A 321 -6.32 -1.76 -18.69
CA VAL A 321 -5.00 -1.95 -19.32
C VAL A 321 -5.12 -2.75 -20.61
N GLU A 322 -4.45 -2.27 -21.67
CA GLU A 322 -4.31 -2.95 -22.94
C GLU A 322 -2.84 -3.36 -23.11
N ILE A 323 -2.59 -4.67 -23.13
CA ILE A 323 -1.24 -5.24 -23.22
C ILE A 323 -1.03 -5.71 -24.68
N PRO A 324 -0.05 -5.16 -25.41
CA PRO A 324 0.19 -5.52 -26.80
C PRO A 324 0.78 -6.93 -26.92
N ASP A 325 0.60 -7.56 -28.08
CA ASP A 325 1.06 -8.94 -28.33
C ASP A 325 2.59 -9.07 -28.40
N SER A 326 3.33 -7.96 -28.43
CA SER A 326 4.77 -7.95 -28.26
C SER A 326 5.22 -8.36 -26.84
N VAL A 327 4.34 -8.24 -25.82
CA VAL A 327 4.62 -8.64 -24.44
C VAL A 327 4.54 -10.14 -24.30
N THR A 328 5.65 -10.77 -23.94
CA THR A 328 5.77 -12.22 -23.74
C THR A 328 5.86 -12.61 -22.26
N LYS A 329 6.11 -11.65 -21.37
CA LYS A 329 6.28 -11.88 -19.93
C LYS A 329 5.62 -10.80 -19.09
N ILE A 330 4.82 -11.22 -18.11
CA ILE A 330 4.26 -10.37 -17.06
C ILE A 330 4.87 -10.84 -15.73
N GLY A 331 5.48 -9.92 -14.99
CA GLY A 331 6.14 -10.20 -13.72
C GLY A 331 5.16 -10.62 -12.62
N SER A 332 5.67 -11.31 -11.60
CA SER A 332 4.88 -11.62 -10.41
C SER A 332 4.36 -10.35 -9.78
N ARG A 333 3.11 -10.38 -9.29
CA ARG A 333 2.44 -9.23 -8.63
C ARG A 333 2.34 -7.98 -9.49
N ALA A 334 2.45 -8.11 -10.82
CA ALA A 334 2.55 -6.96 -11.73
C ALA A 334 1.39 -5.96 -11.57
N PHE A 335 0.18 -6.43 -11.32
CA PHE A 335 -1.03 -5.61 -11.12
C PHE A 335 -1.58 -5.71 -9.69
N GLU A 336 -0.81 -6.26 -8.72
CA GLU A 336 -1.28 -6.41 -7.35
C GLU A 336 -1.83 -5.09 -6.78
N SER A 337 -3.01 -5.16 -6.16
CA SER A 337 -3.69 -4.03 -5.52
C SER A 337 -4.09 -2.89 -6.46
N CYS A 338 -4.28 -3.15 -7.74
CA CYS A 338 -4.91 -2.23 -8.67
C CYS A 338 -6.44 -2.22 -8.45
N VAL A 339 -6.86 -1.69 -7.30
CA VAL A 339 -8.23 -1.84 -6.79
C VAL A 339 -9.34 -1.29 -7.71
N PHE A 340 -9.00 -0.43 -8.66
CA PHE A 340 -9.92 0.12 -9.65
C PHE A 340 -9.86 -0.61 -11.01
N LEU A 341 -8.93 -1.55 -11.19
CA LEU A 341 -8.75 -2.27 -12.44
C LEU A 341 -9.95 -3.18 -12.71
N SER A 342 -10.73 -2.85 -13.74
CA SER A 342 -11.95 -3.58 -14.11
C SER A 342 -11.83 -4.30 -15.45
N GLU A 343 -10.92 -3.89 -16.32
CA GLU A 343 -10.73 -4.47 -17.64
C GLU A 343 -9.24 -4.67 -17.95
N VAL A 344 -8.90 -5.90 -18.32
CA VAL A 344 -7.55 -6.29 -18.74
C VAL A 344 -7.64 -7.03 -20.07
N LYS A 345 -6.97 -6.48 -21.11
CA LYS A 345 -6.72 -7.21 -22.33
C LYS A 345 -5.30 -7.76 -22.25
N LEU A 346 -5.17 -9.07 -22.03
CA LEU A 346 -3.88 -9.76 -22.03
C LEU A 346 -3.31 -9.92 -23.42
N SER A 347 -1.99 -9.99 -23.52
CA SER A 347 -1.27 -10.37 -24.76
C SER A 347 -1.48 -11.84 -25.07
N GLU A 348 -1.71 -12.17 -26.34
CA GLU A 348 -1.80 -13.55 -26.81
C GLU A 348 -0.45 -14.29 -26.74
N SER A 349 0.66 -13.58 -26.52
CA SER A 349 2.02 -14.12 -26.52
C SER A 349 2.54 -14.52 -25.14
N ILE A 350 1.77 -14.33 -24.06
CA ILE A 350 2.23 -14.71 -22.71
C ILE A 350 2.09 -16.21 -22.47
N PHE A 351 3.04 -16.79 -21.72
CA PHE A 351 3.05 -18.23 -21.39
C PHE A 351 2.59 -18.53 -19.97
N ALA A 352 2.51 -17.54 -19.10
CA ALA A 352 2.09 -17.71 -17.72
C ALA A 352 1.48 -16.43 -17.13
N ILE A 353 0.50 -16.60 -16.26
CA ILE A 353 0.11 -15.61 -15.27
C ILE A 353 0.85 -15.97 -13.98
N LEU A 354 1.81 -15.14 -13.58
CA LEU A 354 2.70 -15.43 -12.46
C LEU A 354 2.03 -15.18 -11.10
N ASP A 355 2.78 -15.51 -10.03
CA ASP A 355 2.28 -15.47 -8.66
C ASP A 355 1.79 -14.06 -8.26
N GLY A 356 0.58 -13.99 -7.70
CA GLY A 356 -0.04 -12.76 -7.22
C GLY A 356 -0.33 -11.70 -8.31
N CYS A 357 -0.31 -12.06 -9.59
CA CYS A 357 -0.35 -11.08 -10.70
C CYS A 357 -1.51 -10.11 -10.62
N PHE A 358 -2.69 -10.55 -10.20
CA PHE A 358 -3.93 -9.77 -10.03
C PHE A 358 -4.48 -9.90 -8.60
N GLU A 359 -3.61 -10.03 -7.62
CA GLU A 359 -3.98 -10.15 -6.21
C GLU A 359 -4.55 -8.82 -5.69
N ASN A 360 -5.67 -8.87 -4.96
CA ASN A 360 -6.39 -7.71 -4.40
C ASN A 360 -7.02 -6.74 -5.44
N ASP A 361 -7.33 -7.20 -6.66
CA ASP A 361 -7.97 -6.40 -7.70
C ASP A 361 -9.50 -6.47 -7.58
N GLY A 362 -10.05 -5.73 -6.61
CA GLY A 362 -11.45 -5.86 -6.21
C GLY A 362 -12.49 -5.57 -7.29
N MET A 363 -12.17 -4.79 -8.32
CA MET A 363 -13.07 -4.46 -9.43
C MET A 363 -12.90 -5.36 -10.66
N LEU A 364 -11.93 -6.27 -10.68
CA LEU A 364 -11.71 -7.20 -11.79
C LEU A 364 -12.71 -8.36 -11.70
N HIS A 365 -13.85 -8.24 -12.39
CA HIS A 365 -14.94 -9.23 -12.34
C HIS A 365 -14.82 -10.32 -13.40
N HIS A 366 -14.15 -10.05 -14.50
CA HIS A 366 -13.97 -10.97 -15.61
C HIS A 366 -12.58 -10.87 -16.21
N ILE A 367 -12.01 -12.01 -16.60
CA ILE A 367 -10.77 -12.08 -17.37
C ILE A 367 -10.80 -13.27 -18.32
N THR A 368 -10.24 -13.07 -19.53
CA THR A 368 -9.97 -14.14 -20.49
C THR A 368 -8.48 -14.42 -20.50
N VAL A 369 -8.12 -15.67 -20.23
CA VAL A 369 -6.74 -16.16 -20.26
C VAL A 369 -6.45 -16.68 -21.68
N PRO A 370 -5.40 -16.17 -22.33
CA PRO A 370 -5.03 -16.58 -23.68
C PRO A 370 -4.64 -18.06 -23.79
N ASP A 371 -4.81 -18.64 -24.97
CA ASP A 371 -4.50 -20.05 -25.23
C ASP A 371 -3.04 -20.43 -25.04
N ASN A 372 -2.11 -19.50 -25.20
CA ASN A 372 -0.68 -19.77 -24.98
C ASN A 372 -0.28 -19.91 -23.51
N VAL A 373 -1.16 -19.53 -22.57
CA VAL A 373 -0.89 -19.64 -21.13
C VAL A 373 -0.94 -21.10 -20.69
N ARG A 374 0.15 -21.59 -20.12
CA ARG A 374 0.28 -22.96 -19.57
C ARG A 374 0.17 -23.01 -18.05
N LYS A 375 0.42 -21.89 -17.37
CA LYS A 375 0.48 -21.84 -15.92
C LYS A 375 -0.26 -20.64 -15.37
N ILE A 376 -1.07 -20.88 -14.32
CA ILE A 376 -1.62 -19.85 -13.43
C ILE A 376 -0.94 -20.01 -12.07
N GLY A 377 -0.23 -18.99 -11.62
CA GLY A 377 0.62 -18.99 -10.43
C GLY A 377 -0.13 -18.98 -9.11
N GLN A 378 0.61 -19.07 -8.00
CA GLN A 378 0.06 -18.98 -6.65
C GLN A 378 -0.55 -17.59 -6.42
N TYR A 379 -1.71 -17.54 -5.77
CA TYR A 379 -2.40 -16.28 -5.44
C TYR A 379 -2.71 -15.39 -6.65
N ALA A 380 -2.65 -15.90 -7.88
CA ALA A 380 -2.73 -15.09 -9.10
C ALA A 380 -3.92 -14.13 -9.14
N PHE A 381 -5.07 -14.54 -8.58
CA PHE A 381 -6.31 -13.76 -8.49
C PHE A 381 -6.88 -13.72 -7.05
N ARG A 382 -6.04 -14.00 -6.03
CA ARG A 382 -6.49 -14.01 -4.63
C ARG A 382 -7.05 -12.64 -4.23
N ASP A 383 -8.16 -12.65 -3.48
CA ASP A 383 -8.84 -11.43 -2.98
C ASP A 383 -9.28 -10.47 -4.11
N SER A 384 -9.38 -10.96 -5.37
CA SER A 384 -9.95 -10.18 -6.48
C SER A 384 -11.47 -10.29 -6.54
N GLY A 385 -12.10 -9.35 -7.27
CA GLY A 385 -13.54 -9.34 -7.51
C GLY A 385 -14.03 -10.40 -8.48
N LEU A 386 -13.19 -11.32 -8.93
CA LEU A 386 -13.42 -12.21 -10.06
C LEU A 386 -14.67 -13.08 -9.87
N MET A 387 -15.63 -12.93 -10.79
CA MET A 387 -16.87 -13.70 -10.84
C MET A 387 -16.83 -14.77 -11.91
N THR A 388 -16.18 -14.47 -13.05
CA THR A 388 -16.02 -15.39 -14.17
C THR A 388 -14.62 -15.34 -14.73
N ILE A 389 -14.12 -16.49 -15.15
CA ILE A 389 -12.84 -16.62 -15.85
C ILE A 389 -13.00 -17.58 -17.01
N GLN A 390 -12.48 -17.20 -18.16
CA GLN A 390 -12.32 -18.09 -19.29
C GLN A 390 -10.85 -18.53 -19.34
N LEU A 391 -10.62 -19.81 -19.15
CA LEU A 391 -9.27 -20.39 -19.24
C LEU A 391 -8.92 -20.73 -20.67
N GLY A 392 -7.68 -20.45 -21.09
CA GLY A 392 -7.16 -20.86 -22.38
C GLY A 392 -7.02 -22.39 -22.48
N SER A 393 -7.15 -22.91 -23.69
CA SER A 393 -7.19 -24.36 -23.98
C SER A 393 -5.90 -25.13 -23.65
N ASN A 394 -4.78 -24.43 -23.42
CA ASN A 394 -3.47 -25.04 -23.14
C ASN A 394 -3.00 -24.88 -21.69
N VAL A 395 -3.86 -24.43 -20.78
CA VAL A 395 -3.50 -24.34 -19.35
C VAL A 395 -3.22 -25.73 -18.78
N GLU A 396 -2.01 -25.96 -18.32
CA GLU A 396 -1.55 -27.26 -17.79
C GLU A 396 -1.62 -27.32 -16.25
N SER A 397 -1.46 -26.19 -15.59
CA SER A 397 -1.42 -26.14 -14.12
C SER A 397 -2.01 -24.85 -13.53
N ILE A 398 -2.78 -25.01 -12.44
CA ILE A 398 -3.33 -23.94 -11.62
C ILE A 398 -2.85 -24.15 -10.18
N TRP A 399 -2.14 -23.15 -9.64
CA TRP A 399 -1.41 -23.31 -8.40
C TRP A 399 -2.17 -22.83 -7.16
N TYR A 400 -1.53 -23.03 -6.00
CA TYR A 400 -2.10 -22.83 -4.67
C TYR A 400 -2.78 -21.47 -4.52
N ALA A 401 -4.02 -21.50 -4.02
CA ALA A 401 -4.84 -20.33 -3.70
C ALA A 401 -5.01 -19.33 -4.86
N ALA A 402 -4.88 -19.81 -6.12
CA ALA A 402 -4.98 -18.96 -7.30
C ALA A 402 -6.30 -18.17 -7.37
N PHE A 403 -7.39 -18.72 -6.86
CA PHE A 403 -8.74 -18.11 -6.83
C PHE A 403 -9.28 -17.92 -5.41
N ALA A 404 -8.39 -17.87 -4.40
CA ALA A 404 -8.83 -17.73 -3.01
C ALA A 404 -9.59 -16.41 -2.81
N ASN A 405 -10.72 -16.49 -2.09
CA ASN A 405 -11.60 -15.35 -1.79
C ASN A 405 -12.21 -14.65 -3.02
N THR A 406 -12.21 -15.27 -4.19
CA THR A 406 -12.95 -14.78 -5.37
C THR A 406 -14.45 -15.09 -5.27
N HIS A 407 -15.22 -14.61 -6.24
CA HIS A 407 -16.66 -14.81 -6.33
C HIS A 407 -17.06 -15.82 -7.41
N ILE A 408 -16.10 -16.61 -7.91
CA ILE A 408 -16.31 -17.63 -8.94
C ILE A 408 -17.28 -18.70 -8.41
N LYS A 409 -18.37 -18.93 -9.14
CA LYS A 409 -19.34 -19.98 -8.87
C LYS A 409 -19.20 -21.16 -9.82
N GLU A 410 -18.81 -20.91 -11.04
CA GLU A 410 -18.63 -21.91 -12.09
C GLU A 410 -17.22 -21.82 -12.65
N LEU A 411 -16.51 -22.94 -12.74
CA LEU A 411 -15.17 -23.02 -13.30
C LEU A 411 -15.09 -24.11 -14.35
N HIS A 412 -14.78 -23.72 -15.58
CA HIS A 412 -14.48 -24.63 -16.67
C HIS A 412 -12.97 -24.90 -16.73
N VAL A 413 -12.58 -26.15 -16.56
CA VAL A 413 -11.19 -26.60 -16.53
C VAL A 413 -10.91 -27.36 -17.82
N PRO A 414 -10.06 -26.82 -18.72
CA PRO A 414 -9.75 -27.46 -19.98
C PRO A 414 -9.03 -28.79 -19.81
N ALA A 415 -9.17 -29.68 -20.79
CA ALA A 415 -8.59 -31.03 -20.79
C ALA A 415 -7.07 -31.07 -20.67
N SER A 416 -6.39 -29.95 -20.95
CA SER A 416 -4.95 -29.79 -20.80
C SER A 416 -4.46 -29.72 -19.35
N VAL A 417 -5.34 -29.35 -18.38
CA VAL A 417 -4.97 -29.20 -16.99
C VAL A 417 -4.71 -30.55 -16.36
N LYS A 418 -3.48 -30.74 -15.88
CA LYS A 418 -3.02 -31.96 -15.19
C LYS A 418 -2.85 -31.74 -13.70
N HIS A 419 -2.63 -30.50 -13.28
CA HIS A 419 -2.39 -30.17 -11.89
C HIS A 419 -3.30 -29.03 -11.43
N LEU A 420 -4.14 -29.31 -10.43
CA LEU A 420 -5.07 -28.37 -9.82
C LEU A 420 -4.76 -28.33 -8.31
N ALA A 421 -3.73 -27.56 -7.92
CA ALA A 421 -3.41 -27.39 -6.50
C ALA A 421 -4.62 -26.76 -5.77
N ASN A 422 -4.63 -26.83 -4.42
CA ASN A 422 -5.71 -26.19 -3.65
C ASN A 422 -5.90 -24.72 -4.08
N ILE A 423 -6.78 -24.51 -5.05
CA ILE A 423 -6.99 -23.20 -5.71
C ILE A 423 -7.78 -22.21 -4.87
N GLY A 424 -8.36 -22.67 -3.74
CA GLY A 424 -9.10 -21.81 -2.81
C GLY A 424 -10.46 -21.30 -3.31
N ALA A 425 -11.01 -21.89 -4.37
CA ALA A 425 -12.29 -21.47 -4.96
C ALA A 425 -13.50 -21.97 -4.14
N PHE A 426 -13.57 -21.62 -2.86
CA PHE A 426 -14.58 -22.14 -1.92
C PHE A 426 -15.99 -21.58 -2.09
N ARG A 427 -16.22 -20.70 -3.08
CA ARG A 427 -17.56 -20.26 -3.48
C ARG A 427 -18.11 -21.02 -4.68
N LEU A 428 -17.33 -21.95 -5.21
CA LEU A 428 -17.69 -22.76 -6.37
C LEU A 428 -18.94 -23.60 -6.07
N THR A 429 -19.85 -23.61 -7.02
CA THR A 429 -21.04 -24.49 -7.03
C THR A 429 -20.90 -25.57 -8.08
N ASP A 430 -20.22 -25.23 -9.19
CA ASP A 430 -20.06 -26.11 -10.35
C ASP A 430 -18.62 -26.09 -10.87
N LEU A 431 -18.05 -27.28 -11.01
CA LEU A 431 -16.74 -27.51 -11.63
C LEU A 431 -16.95 -28.35 -12.88
N TYR A 432 -16.62 -27.81 -14.04
CA TYR A 432 -16.68 -28.52 -15.31
C TYR A 432 -15.28 -28.99 -15.70
N LEU A 433 -15.06 -30.30 -15.75
CA LEU A 433 -13.84 -30.92 -16.26
C LEU A 433 -14.10 -31.35 -17.71
N GLU A 434 -13.34 -30.82 -18.65
CA GLU A 434 -13.47 -31.15 -20.08
C GLU A 434 -12.85 -32.51 -20.44
N SER A 435 -12.18 -33.17 -19.48
CA SER A 435 -11.59 -34.50 -19.62
C SER A 435 -12.10 -35.46 -18.56
N ASP A 436 -12.12 -36.75 -18.89
CA ASP A 436 -12.30 -37.81 -17.89
C ASP A 436 -11.08 -38.02 -17.01
N ASP A 437 -9.92 -37.54 -17.45
CA ASP A 437 -8.70 -37.50 -16.60
C ASP A 437 -8.85 -36.39 -15.57
N ILE A 438 -8.93 -36.81 -14.31
CA ILE A 438 -9.11 -35.88 -13.19
C ILE A 438 -7.75 -35.25 -12.83
N PRO A 439 -7.60 -33.92 -12.89
CA PRO A 439 -6.35 -33.27 -12.50
C PRO A 439 -5.94 -33.62 -11.07
N ASP A 440 -4.65 -33.77 -10.81
CA ASP A 440 -4.11 -33.99 -9.47
C ASP A 440 -4.60 -32.93 -8.49
N ASN A 441 -4.91 -33.34 -7.26
CA ASN A 441 -5.40 -32.49 -6.17
C ASN A 441 -6.77 -31.81 -6.40
N THR A 442 -7.56 -32.24 -7.36
CA THR A 442 -8.90 -31.67 -7.61
C THR A 442 -9.76 -31.65 -6.34
N VAL A 443 -9.74 -32.73 -5.55
CA VAL A 443 -10.51 -32.79 -4.30
C VAL A 443 -10.08 -31.69 -3.32
N ASN A 444 -8.78 -31.52 -3.09
CA ASN A 444 -8.25 -30.47 -2.21
C ASN A 444 -8.57 -29.05 -2.72
N SER A 445 -8.89 -28.92 -3.99
CA SER A 445 -9.20 -27.62 -4.60
C SER A 445 -10.61 -27.14 -4.32
N ILE A 446 -11.54 -28.08 -4.11
CA ILE A 446 -12.99 -27.79 -3.98
C ILE A 446 -13.55 -28.15 -2.61
N VAL A 447 -12.85 -29.00 -1.82
CA VAL A 447 -13.30 -29.46 -0.50
C VAL A 447 -12.49 -28.80 0.59
N GLN A 448 -13.15 -28.19 1.56
CA GLN A 448 -12.50 -27.59 2.72
C GLN A 448 -12.30 -28.64 3.83
N GLY A 449 -11.06 -28.79 4.30
CA GLY A 449 -10.76 -29.59 5.47
C GLY A 449 -11.21 -28.89 6.75
N VAL A 450 -12.08 -29.55 7.53
CA VAL A 450 -12.55 -29.04 8.83
C VAL A 450 -11.96 -29.88 9.97
N ARG A 451 -11.70 -29.26 11.11
CA ARG A 451 -11.36 -29.96 12.35
C ARG A 451 -12.66 -30.41 13.04
N VAL A 452 -12.64 -31.66 13.48
CA VAL A 452 -13.73 -32.58 13.81
C VAL A 452 -14.92 -32.05 14.65
N GLN A 453 -14.96 -30.91 15.30
CA GLN A 453 -16.07 -30.70 16.24
C GLN A 453 -16.78 -29.35 16.28
N ASP A 454 -16.20 -28.23 15.87
CA ASP A 454 -16.81 -26.96 16.30
C ASP A 454 -17.39 -26.04 15.24
N ASP A 455 -16.87 -26.03 14.01
CA ASP A 455 -17.21 -24.93 13.09
C ASP A 455 -18.34 -25.23 12.10
N VAL A 456 -18.49 -26.45 11.64
CA VAL A 456 -19.49 -26.80 10.60
C VAL A 456 -20.92 -26.89 11.17
N ARG A 457 -21.07 -27.30 12.43
CA ARG A 457 -22.41 -27.36 13.07
C ARG A 457 -23.04 -25.99 13.30
N LYS A 458 -22.22 -24.94 13.36
CA LYS A 458 -22.65 -23.55 13.64
C LYS A 458 -22.68 -22.67 12.38
N SER A 459 -22.08 -23.09 11.30
CA SER A 459 -22.02 -22.31 10.07
C SER A 459 -23.27 -22.50 9.23
N LYS A 460 -24.15 -21.50 9.24
CA LYS A 460 -25.28 -21.43 8.29
C LYS A 460 -24.82 -21.49 6.82
N ASP A 461 -23.58 -21.13 6.55
CA ASP A 461 -23.00 -21.14 5.19
C ASP A 461 -22.66 -22.56 4.71
N ALA A 462 -22.27 -23.47 5.62
CA ALA A 462 -22.01 -24.86 5.29
C ALA A 462 -23.28 -25.60 4.83
N LEU A 463 -24.41 -25.28 5.45
CA LEU A 463 -25.72 -25.84 5.05
C LEU A 463 -26.28 -25.18 3.78
N ARG A 464 -25.88 -23.94 3.47
CA ARG A 464 -26.29 -23.26 2.24
C ARG A 464 -25.57 -23.78 0.99
N ARG A 465 -24.40 -24.37 1.13
CA ARG A 465 -23.57 -24.96 0.06
C ARG A 465 -22.97 -26.26 0.53
N PRO A 466 -23.76 -27.31 0.66
CA PRO A 466 -23.27 -28.58 1.19
C PRO A 466 -22.33 -29.31 0.23
N TYR A 467 -22.37 -29.00 -1.05
CA TYR A 467 -21.59 -29.68 -2.09
C TYR A 467 -21.16 -28.76 -3.23
N VAL A 468 -20.24 -29.26 -4.05
CA VAL A 468 -19.87 -28.77 -5.38
C VAL A 468 -20.28 -29.85 -6.39
N ARG A 469 -20.97 -29.46 -7.46
CA ARG A 469 -21.23 -30.38 -8.58
C ARG A 469 -20.02 -30.42 -9.49
N VAL A 470 -19.43 -31.59 -9.63
CA VAL A 470 -18.32 -31.85 -10.54
C VAL A 470 -18.89 -32.54 -11.78
N HIS A 471 -18.80 -31.86 -12.91
CA HIS A 471 -19.27 -32.33 -14.21
C HIS A 471 -18.06 -32.86 -14.98
N THR A 472 -18.06 -34.17 -15.27
CA THR A 472 -17.11 -34.81 -16.18
C THR A 472 -17.85 -35.18 -17.47
N PRO A 473 -17.16 -35.51 -18.57
CA PRO A 473 -17.83 -36.01 -19.78
C PRO A 473 -18.70 -37.26 -19.54
N LYS A 474 -18.38 -38.05 -18.54
CA LYS A 474 -19.13 -39.29 -18.23
C LYS A 474 -20.30 -39.08 -17.29
N ARG A 475 -20.15 -38.23 -16.27
CA ARG A 475 -21.16 -38.10 -15.21
C ARG A 475 -21.00 -36.83 -14.41
N THR A 476 -22.08 -36.44 -13.72
CA THR A 476 -22.07 -35.41 -12.68
C THR A 476 -21.94 -36.07 -11.31
N ILE A 477 -21.10 -35.51 -10.44
CA ILE A 477 -20.81 -36.02 -9.10
C ILE A 477 -21.06 -34.90 -8.08
N TYR A 478 -21.74 -35.22 -6.98
CA TYR A 478 -21.99 -34.32 -5.86
C TYR A 478 -20.90 -34.48 -4.81
N VAL A 479 -19.92 -33.59 -4.82
CA VAL A 479 -18.75 -33.63 -3.93
C VAL A 479 -19.03 -32.74 -2.73
N PRO A 480 -18.96 -33.24 -1.47
CA PRO A 480 -19.22 -32.41 -0.30
C PRO A 480 -18.22 -31.24 -0.24
N SER A 481 -18.71 -30.04 0.07
CA SER A 481 -17.87 -28.83 0.19
C SER A 481 -16.95 -28.88 1.41
N TYR A 482 -17.23 -29.76 2.38
CA TYR A 482 -16.48 -29.93 3.63
C TYR A 482 -16.25 -31.41 3.93
N ALA A 483 -15.06 -31.73 4.41
CA ALA A 483 -14.71 -33.06 4.92
C ALA A 483 -13.77 -32.95 6.13
N GLU A 484 -13.73 -33.99 6.97
CA GLU A 484 -12.70 -34.03 8.00
C GLU A 484 -11.30 -34.10 7.36
N ALA A 485 -10.32 -33.40 7.96
CA ALA A 485 -8.98 -33.23 7.38
C ALA A 485 -8.27 -34.60 7.10
N THR A 486 -8.53 -35.62 7.89
CA THR A 486 -8.01 -36.99 7.67
C THR A 486 -8.69 -37.68 6.49
N THR A 487 -10.01 -37.59 6.44
CA THR A 487 -10.87 -38.10 5.37
C THR A 487 -10.56 -37.43 4.05
N LEU A 488 -10.39 -36.09 4.04
CA LEU A 488 -10.02 -35.34 2.86
C LEU A 488 -8.71 -35.82 2.24
N ARG A 489 -7.67 -36.06 3.05
CA ARG A 489 -6.39 -36.59 2.54
C ARG A 489 -6.52 -37.96 1.92
N GLN A 490 -7.29 -38.87 2.55
CA GLN A 490 -7.54 -40.21 2.03
C GLN A 490 -8.32 -40.16 0.72
N LEU A 491 -9.37 -39.32 0.66
CA LEU A 491 -10.18 -39.15 -0.52
C LEU A 491 -9.36 -38.59 -1.70
N ASN A 492 -8.58 -37.51 -1.44
CA ASN A 492 -7.73 -36.95 -2.47
C ASN A 492 -6.68 -37.94 -3.00
N ALA A 493 -6.09 -38.74 -2.11
CA ALA A 493 -5.16 -39.78 -2.51
C ALA A 493 -5.86 -40.89 -3.34
N ALA A 494 -7.06 -41.29 -2.96
CA ALA A 494 -7.83 -42.30 -3.70
C ALA A 494 -8.20 -41.82 -5.10
N VAL A 495 -8.71 -40.57 -5.21
CA VAL A 495 -9.05 -39.97 -6.51
C VAL A 495 -7.81 -39.84 -7.40
N ASN A 496 -6.68 -39.38 -6.86
CA ASN A 496 -5.43 -39.27 -7.64
C ASN A 496 -4.89 -40.63 -8.11
N ILE A 497 -5.05 -41.69 -7.30
CA ILE A 497 -4.55 -43.04 -7.65
C ILE A 497 -5.46 -43.68 -8.69
N HIS A 498 -6.77 -43.59 -8.51
CA HIS A 498 -7.74 -44.30 -9.35
C HIS A 498 -8.22 -43.48 -10.53
N ASN A 499 -7.90 -42.19 -10.56
CA ASN A 499 -8.36 -41.21 -11.56
C ASN A 499 -9.89 -41.19 -11.70
N GLU A 500 -10.60 -41.40 -10.58
CA GLU A 500 -12.04 -41.50 -10.52
C GLU A 500 -12.58 -41.06 -9.15
N PHE A 501 -13.70 -40.35 -9.14
CA PHE A 501 -14.44 -40.10 -7.90
C PHE A 501 -15.22 -41.33 -7.50
N PRO A 502 -15.14 -41.79 -6.24
CA PRO A 502 -15.95 -42.91 -5.77
C PRO A 502 -17.44 -42.58 -5.78
N ASP A 503 -18.27 -43.61 -5.92
CA ASP A 503 -19.71 -43.46 -5.73
C ASP A 503 -20.04 -43.15 -4.27
N GLY A 504 -21.16 -42.49 -4.02
CA GLY A 504 -21.57 -42.15 -2.66
C GLY A 504 -20.67 -41.09 -2.00
N MET A 505 -20.19 -40.13 -2.76
CA MET A 505 -19.33 -39.03 -2.26
C MET A 505 -19.91 -38.31 -1.04
N PHE A 506 -21.25 -38.26 -0.89
CA PHE A 506 -21.91 -37.67 0.28
C PHE A 506 -21.49 -38.31 1.62
N LEU A 507 -21.07 -39.55 1.63
CA LEU A 507 -20.58 -40.24 2.85
C LEU A 507 -19.33 -39.61 3.46
N TYR A 508 -18.57 -38.86 2.67
CA TYR A 508 -17.38 -38.13 3.13
C TYR A 508 -17.69 -36.78 3.79
N ALA A 509 -18.96 -36.34 3.75
CA ALA A 509 -19.37 -35.11 4.46
C ALA A 509 -19.22 -35.27 5.98
N PRO A 510 -18.88 -34.20 6.73
CA PRO A 510 -18.45 -34.29 8.13
C PRO A 510 -19.56 -34.66 9.12
N ASN A 511 -20.82 -34.52 8.75
CA ASN A 511 -21.97 -34.85 9.62
C ASN A 511 -23.14 -35.43 8.85
N ASN A 512 -24.04 -36.11 9.57
CA ASN A 512 -25.17 -36.79 8.96
C ASN A 512 -26.16 -35.87 8.25
N LEU A 513 -26.37 -34.66 8.76
CA LEU A 513 -27.31 -33.72 8.12
C LEU A 513 -26.83 -33.30 6.71
N MET A 514 -25.52 -33.01 6.56
CA MET A 514 -24.95 -32.72 5.25
C MET A 514 -24.98 -33.94 4.33
N ARG A 515 -24.65 -35.16 4.85
CA ARG A 515 -24.74 -36.40 4.09
C ARG A 515 -26.14 -36.59 3.53
N HIS A 516 -27.14 -36.40 4.37
CA HIS A 516 -28.53 -36.56 4.01
C HIS A 516 -28.97 -35.52 2.94
N GLN A 517 -28.65 -34.25 3.16
CA GLN A 517 -28.99 -33.21 2.20
C GLN A 517 -28.38 -33.45 0.82
N ILE A 518 -27.09 -33.82 0.77
CA ILE A 518 -26.39 -34.13 -0.49
C ILE A 518 -27.02 -35.37 -1.16
N ALA A 519 -27.35 -36.41 -0.37
CA ALA A 519 -27.99 -37.62 -0.90
C ALA A 519 -29.39 -37.33 -1.47
N ILE A 520 -30.19 -36.47 -0.83
CA ILE A 520 -31.47 -36.01 -1.36
C ILE A 520 -31.28 -35.36 -2.73
N ASP A 521 -30.40 -34.35 -2.80
CA ASP A 521 -30.18 -33.60 -4.04
C ASP A 521 -29.64 -34.49 -5.16
N GLU A 522 -28.71 -35.42 -4.83
CA GLU A 522 -28.16 -36.39 -5.78
C GLU A 522 -29.25 -37.33 -6.28
N TYR A 523 -30.08 -37.86 -5.38
CA TYR A 523 -31.15 -38.76 -5.76
C TYR A 523 -32.20 -38.05 -6.64
N GLN A 524 -32.65 -36.88 -6.24
CA GLN A 524 -33.66 -36.09 -6.98
C GLN A 524 -33.21 -35.71 -8.38
N HIS A 525 -31.94 -35.31 -8.55
CA HIS A 525 -31.47 -34.80 -9.82
C HIS A 525 -30.85 -35.87 -10.73
N LEU A 526 -30.21 -36.91 -10.14
CA LEU A 526 -29.49 -37.94 -10.91
C LEU A 526 -30.14 -39.30 -10.83
N GLY A 527 -31.11 -39.55 -9.94
CA GLY A 527 -31.68 -40.89 -9.72
C GLY A 527 -30.69 -41.90 -9.14
N SER A 528 -29.65 -41.42 -8.42
CA SER A 528 -28.56 -42.24 -7.89
C SER A 528 -29.06 -43.38 -7.02
N GLY A 529 -28.73 -44.61 -7.40
CA GLY A 529 -29.07 -45.82 -6.62
C GLY A 529 -28.38 -45.84 -5.25
N TYR A 530 -27.15 -45.38 -5.16
CA TYR A 530 -26.41 -45.26 -3.87
C TYR A 530 -27.07 -44.26 -2.93
N ALA A 531 -27.50 -43.10 -3.46
CA ALA A 531 -28.21 -42.11 -2.67
C ALA A 531 -29.56 -42.64 -2.21
N LYS A 532 -30.32 -43.32 -3.09
CA LYS A 532 -31.60 -43.95 -2.74
C LYS A 532 -31.45 -44.93 -1.61
N GLU A 533 -30.49 -45.83 -1.71
CA GLU A 533 -30.25 -46.85 -0.68
C GLU A 533 -29.84 -46.23 0.67
N HIS A 534 -28.95 -45.22 0.65
CA HIS A 534 -28.59 -44.49 1.86
C HIS A 534 -29.79 -43.80 2.50
N LEU A 535 -30.60 -43.10 1.71
CA LEU A 535 -31.79 -42.41 2.19
C LEU A 535 -32.82 -43.37 2.80
N LYS A 536 -33.05 -44.56 2.21
CA LYS A 536 -33.91 -45.61 2.76
C LYS A 536 -33.40 -46.05 4.13
N ASN A 537 -32.11 -46.39 4.22
CA ASN A 537 -31.49 -46.91 5.45
C ASN A 537 -31.48 -45.88 6.59
N THR A 538 -31.53 -44.59 6.28
CA THR A 538 -31.46 -43.51 7.27
C THR A 538 -32.80 -42.78 7.48
N LEU A 539 -33.83 -43.12 6.74
CA LEU A 539 -35.17 -42.49 6.76
C LEU A 539 -35.75 -42.40 8.20
N PRO A 540 -35.81 -43.47 8.98
CA PRO A 540 -36.38 -43.40 10.33
C PRO A 540 -35.64 -42.44 11.25
N ASP A 541 -34.32 -42.39 11.15
CA ASP A 541 -33.48 -41.50 11.97
C ASP A 541 -33.70 -40.02 11.62
N PHE A 542 -33.85 -39.69 10.36
CA PHE A 542 -34.15 -38.32 9.92
C PHE A 542 -35.58 -37.90 10.23
N VAL A 543 -36.55 -38.81 10.12
CA VAL A 543 -37.89 -38.54 10.62
C VAL A 543 -37.87 -38.20 12.12
N LYS A 544 -37.19 -38.98 12.95
CA LYS A 544 -36.98 -38.66 14.38
C LYS A 544 -36.31 -37.32 14.59
N TYR A 545 -35.28 -36.99 13.79
CA TYR A 545 -34.59 -35.69 13.85
C TYR A 545 -35.54 -34.53 13.59
N TYR A 546 -36.31 -34.57 12.51
CA TYR A 546 -37.26 -33.50 12.14
C TYR A 546 -38.46 -33.42 13.12
N VAL A 547 -38.92 -34.54 13.65
CA VAL A 547 -39.90 -34.57 14.74
C VAL A 547 -39.40 -33.82 15.98
N ASN A 548 -38.18 -34.08 16.40
CA ASN A 548 -37.57 -33.44 17.57
C ASN A 548 -37.38 -31.93 17.38
N ASN A 549 -37.18 -31.48 16.13
CA ASN A 549 -37.06 -30.06 15.77
C ASN A 549 -38.43 -29.41 15.44
N ASN A 550 -39.52 -30.19 15.47
CA ASN A 550 -40.88 -29.73 15.10
C ASN A 550 -40.98 -29.21 13.66
N GLU A 551 -40.28 -29.87 12.72
CA GLU A 551 -40.16 -29.52 11.31
C GLU A 551 -41.03 -30.46 10.45
N GLU A 552 -42.36 -30.35 10.54
CA GLU A 552 -43.33 -31.23 9.85
C GLU A 552 -43.21 -31.12 8.32
N GLY A 553 -42.92 -29.95 7.78
CA GLY A 553 -42.73 -29.72 6.34
C GLY A 553 -41.58 -30.57 5.77
N GLU A 554 -40.47 -30.64 6.46
CA GLU A 554 -39.30 -31.43 6.05
C GLU A 554 -39.59 -32.93 6.05
N ILE A 555 -40.44 -33.40 6.96
CA ILE A 555 -40.89 -34.81 6.95
C ILE A 555 -41.74 -35.10 5.69
N ILE A 556 -42.64 -34.19 5.32
CA ILE A 556 -43.46 -34.35 4.12
C ILE A 556 -42.59 -34.35 2.86
N ASP A 557 -41.58 -33.44 2.80
CA ASP A 557 -40.66 -33.39 1.66
C ASP A 557 -39.81 -34.65 1.54
N LEU A 558 -39.41 -35.23 2.67
CA LEU A 558 -38.73 -36.53 2.71
C LEU A 558 -39.64 -37.67 2.19
N LEU A 559 -40.89 -37.69 2.58
CA LEU A 559 -41.86 -38.69 2.15
C LEU A 559 -42.18 -38.60 0.65
N LYS A 560 -42.06 -37.42 0.04
CA LYS A 560 -42.20 -37.22 -1.43
C LYS A 560 -41.15 -37.92 -2.27
N LEU A 561 -40.06 -38.37 -1.65
CA LEU A 561 -38.97 -39.08 -2.34
C LEU A 561 -39.29 -40.51 -2.68
N ASP A 562 -40.44 -41.04 -2.26
CA ASP A 562 -40.91 -42.42 -2.52
C ASP A 562 -39.89 -43.49 -2.14
N LEU A 563 -39.44 -43.41 -0.87
CA LEU A 563 -38.39 -44.27 -0.33
C LEU A 563 -38.91 -45.52 0.40
N ILE A 564 -40.23 -45.57 0.65
CA ILE A 564 -40.87 -46.67 1.43
C ILE A 564 -41.40 -47.71 0.47
N ASP A 565 -40.72 -48.88 0.45
CA ASP A 565 -41.04 -49.96 -0.49
C ASP A 565 -41.72 -51.18 0.18
N ASN A 566 -41.75 -51.21 1.53
CA ASN A 566 -42.29 -52.37 2.26
C ASN A 566 -43.02 -51.93 3.53
N ARG A 567 -43.72 -52.90 4.16
CA ARG A 567 -44.58 -52.65 5.33
C ARG A 567 -43.78 -52.36 6.59
N ASP A 568 -42.60 -52.91 6.73
CA ASP A 568 -41.75 -52.72 7.95
C ASP A 568 -41.25 -51.29 7.99
N ASP A 569 -40.75 -50.76 6.88
CA ASP A 569 -40.29 -49.36 6.76
C ASP A 569 -41.48 -48.39 7.00
N PHE A 570 -42.64 -48.72 6.47
CA PHE A 570 -43.87 -47.90 6.72
C PHE A 570 -44.20 -47.88 8.21
N SER A 571 -44.21 -49.04 8.88
CA SER A 571 -44.55 -49.12 10.29
C SER A 571 -43.56 -48.37 11.17
N GLU A 572 -42.27 -48.49 10.89
CA GLU A 572 -41.22 -47.79 11.62
C GLU A 572 -41.34 -46.23 11.46
N VAL A 573 -41.54 -45.74 10.22
CA VAL A 573 -41.70 -44.31 9.96
C VAL A 573 -42.98 -43.82 10.62
N TYR A 574 -44.08 -44.52 10.50
CA TYR A 574 -45.37 -44.14 11.07
C TYR A 574 -45.33 -44.02 12.59
N GLN A 575 -44.66 -44.93 13.29
CA GLN A 575 -44.49 -44.88 14.75
C GLN A 575 -43.62 -43.70 15.21
N ASN A 576 -42.71 -43.26 14.37
CA ASN A 576 -41.81 -42.13 14.69
C ASN A 576 -42.49 -40.74 14.52
N ILE A 577 -43.60 -40.66 13.76
CA ILE A 577 -44.35 -39.41 13.58
C ILE A 577 -45.42 -39.28 14.66
N PRO A 578 -45.38 -38.28 15.55
CA PRO A 578 -46.36 -38.11 16.61
C PRO A 578 -47.73 -37.63 16.05
N ASP A 579 -48.83 -37.98 16.79
CA ASP A 579 -50.18 -37.63 16.36
C ASP A 579 -50.44 -36.13 16.14
N LYS A 580 -49.65 -35.27 16.79
CA LYS A 580 -49.72 -33.81 16.61
C LYS A 580 -49.28 -33.35 15.23
N MET A 581 -48.51 -34.14 14.49
CA MET A 581 -48.04 -33.89 13.13
C MET A 581 -49.03 -34.52 12.11
N ILE A 582 -50.21 -33.95 12.05
CA ILE A 582 -51.35 -34.52 11.32
C ILE A 582 -51.09 -34.56 9.82
N ALA A 583 -50.48 -33.52 9.26
CA ALA A 583 -50.22 -33.42 7.82
C ALA A 583 -49.23 -34.48 7.33
N ALA A 584 -48.15 -34.70 8.06
CA ALA A 584 -47.14 -35.69 7.73
C ALA A 584 -47.70 -37.11 7.83
N LYS A 585 -48.47 -37.44 8.90
CA LYS A 585 -49.17 -38.74 9.01
C LYS A 585 -50.17 -38.99 7.90
N ALA A 586 -51.01 -37.99 7.59
CA ALA A 586 -51.98 -38.07 6.52
C ALA A 586 -51.30 -38.30 5.16
N TYR A 587 -50.22 -37.57 4.87
CA TYR A 587 -49.47 -37.75 3.64
C TYR A 587 -48.86 -39.15 3.54
N LEU A 588 -48.22 -39.66 4.62
CA LEU A 588 -47.70 -41.02 4.67
C LEU A 588 -48.75 -42.08 4.42
N MET A 589 -49.91 -41.96 5.07
CA MET A 589 -51.03 -42.89 4.88
C MET A 589 -51.62 -42.85 3.48
N GLU A 590 -51.67 -41.68 2.86
CA GLU A 590 -52.18 -41.49 1.50
C GLU A 590 -51.21 -42.09 0.46
N THR A 591 -49.95 -41.86 0.59
CA THR A 591 -48.91 -42.32 -0.36
C THR A 591 -48.64 -43.80 -0.25
N CYS A 592 -48.73 -44.37 0.96
CA CYS A 592 -48.45 -45.77 1.26
C CYS A 592 -49.72 -46.61 1.51
N LYS A 593 -50.85 -46.29 0.84
CA LYS A 593 -52.15 -47.00 0.98
C LYS A 593 -52.04 -48.53 0.87
N ASN A 594 -51.13 -49.01 0.03
CA ASN A 594 -50.91 -50.46 -0.17
C ASN A 594 -50.39 -51.18 1.05
N PHE A 595 -49.77 -50.47 2.01
CA PHE A 595 -49.22 -51.03 3.27
C PHE A 595 -50.16 -50.83 4.46
N CYS A 596 -51.24 -49.99 4.31
CA CYS A 596 -52.17 -49.66 5.38
C CYS A 596 -53.34 -50.67 5.54
N ALA A 597 -53.53 -51.62 4.61
CA ALA A 597 -54.86 -52.27 4.36
C ALA A 597 -55.28 -53.34 5.38
N GLU A 598 -54.56 -53.69 6.44
CA GLU A 598 -54.97 -54.73 7.37
C GLU A 598 -55.00 -54.37 8.87
N ASP A 599 -54.34 -53.30 9.34
CA ASP A 599 -54.22 -53.03 10.79
C ASP A 599 -54.75 -51.68 11.31
N PHE A 600 -55.22 -50.78 10.43
CA PHE A 600 -55.75 -49.48 10.83
C PHE A 600 -57.20 -49.31 10.36
N SER A 601 -58.10 -50.06 10.96
CA SER A 601 -59.52 -49.70 10.95
C SER A 601 -59.71 -48.50 11.91
N CYS A 602 -59.95 -47.31 11.39
CA CYS A 602 -60.44 -46.17 12.16
C CYS A 602 -61.80 -46.43 12.72
#